data_b1cf025d0c0433e15a9a39aa5805041d
#
_entry.id   b1cf025d0c0433e15a9a39aa5805041d
#
_cell.length_a   1.000
_cell.length_b   1.000
_cell.length_c   1.000
_cell.angle_alpha   90.00
_cell.angle_beta   90.00
_cell.angle_gamma   90.00
#
_symmetry.space_group_name_H-M   'P 1'
#
loop_
_entity.id
_entity.type
_entity.pdbx_description
1 polymer ?
#
loop_
_entity_poly.entity_id
_entity_poly.type
_entity_poly.pdbx_seq_one_letter_code
_entity_poly.pdbx_strand_id
1 'polypeptide(L)'
;MYGQTEAAPRMAYLPPDKTMEKCGSMGIAIPGGELKLIDEAGAEITTPDTVGELVYHGQNVAMGYAECAADLAKGDEWQGMLHTGDMAKRDSEGYFFITGRKKRFIKVFGNRVNLDDTERLLSATFPDAEFACIGQDDLLCVYTTLKTEDRHRAVSEYLTKTTRLPAKVFHVFFIEAIPKNTAGKKLYSQLDIC
;
A
#
# COMPACT_ATOMS: atom_id res chain seq x y z
N MET A 1 13.43 9.20 1.82
CA MET A 1 14.19 8.21 1.03
C MET A 1 13.33 6.97 0.88
N TYR A 2 13.26 6.42 -0.33
CA TYR A 2 12.47 5.22 -0.66
C TYR A 2 13.35 4.18 -1.33
N GLY A 3 13.05 2.91 -1.10
CA GLY A 3 13.73 1.78 -1.71
C GLY A 3 13.15 0.45 -1.26
N GLN A 4 13.54 -0.60 -1.99
CA GLN A 4 13.18 -1.99 -1.71
C GLN A 4 14.43 -2.86 -1.79
N THR A 5 14.40 -4.03 -1.16
CA THR A 5 15.51 -5.00 -1.20
C THR A 5 15.87 -5.37 -2.63
N GLU A 6 14.86 -5.48 -3.47
CA GLU A 6 14.93 -5.83 -4.89
C GLU A 6 15.66 -4.80 -5.76
N ALA A 7 15.94 -3.60 -5.23
CA ALA A 7 16.69 -2.55 -5.92
C ALA A 7 17.76 -1.90 -4.99
N ALA A 8 18.36 -2.68 -4.14
CA ALA A 8 19.52 -2.58 -3.24
C ALA A 8 20.08 -1.17 -2.93
N PRO A 9 19.69 -0.57 -1.91
CA PRO A 9 18.42 -0.42 -1.21
C PRO A 9 17.74 0.93 -1.48
N ARG A 10 18.26 1.74 -2.39
CA ARG A 10 17.83 3.12 -2.63
C ARG A 10 17.36 3.31 -4.07
N MET A 11 16.15 3.76 -4.23
CA MET A 11 15.52 4.05 -5.52
C MET A 11 15.19 5.54 -5.67
N ALA A 12 14.85 6.20 -4.55
CA ALA A 12 14.53 7.61 -4.55
C ALA A 12 15.00 8.33 -3.29
N TYR A 13 15.18 9.63 -3.40
CA TYR A 13 15.51 10.52 -2.30
C TYR A 13 14.80 11.86 -2.42
N LEU A 14 14.48 12.48 -1.31
CA LEU A 14 14.00 13.85 -1.27
C LEU A 14 15.21 14.76 -1.06
N PRO A 15 15.47 15.73 -1.98
CA PRO A 15 16.52 16.72 -1.80
C PRO A 15 16.37 17.47 -0.47
N PRO A 16 17.45 17.72 0.28
CA PRO A 16 17.37 18.34 1.61
C PRO A 16 16.70 19.72 1.63
N ASP A 17 16.92 20.52 0.61
CA ASP A 17 16.31 21.84 0.41
C ASP A 17 14.80 21.80 0.15
N LYS A 18 14.29 20.65 -0.27
CA LYS A 18 12.87 20.42 -0.56
C LYS A 18 12.11 19.74 0.59
N THR A 19 12.77 19.38 1.68
CA THR A 19 12.16 18.59 2.76
C THR A 19 10.94 19.25 3.37
N MET A 20 10.96 20.55 3.60
CA MET A 20 9.84 21.28 4.19
C MET A 20 8.69 21.48 3.20
N GLU A 21 9.02 21.81 1.95
CA GLU A 21 8.04 22.07 0.90
C GLU A 21 7.31 20.79 0.42
N LYS A 22 8.08 19.69 0.30
CA LYS A 22 7.60 18.39 -0.20
C LYS A 22 7.47 17.35 0.92
N CYS A 23 7.08 17.77 2.11
CA CYS A 23 6.88 16.87 3.25
C CYS A 23 5.95 15.71 2.89
N GLY A 24 6.35 14.46 3.22
CA GLY A 24 5.62 13.24 2.86
C GLY A 24 5.95 12.67 1.48
N SER A 25 6.73 13.38 0.66
CA SER A 25 7.24 12.84 -0.61
C SER A 25 8.37 11.83 -0.39
N MET A 26 8.42 10.80 -1.21
CA MET A 26 9.60 9.94 -1.34
C MET A 26 10.71 10.59 -2.18
N GLY A 27 10.42 11.71 -2.85
CA GLY A 27 11.35 12.49 -3.65
C GLY A 27 11.35 12.12 -5.13
N ILE A 28 12.54 12.17 -5.70
CA ILE A 28 12.85 11.88 -7.11
C ILE A 28 13.76 10.66 -7.21
N ALA A 29 13.89 10.06 -8.40
CA ALA A 29 14.79 8.94 -8.63
C ALA A 29 16.25 9.30 -8.32
N ILE A 30 17.03 8.33 -7.87
CA ILE A 30 18.49 8.48 -7.76
C ILE A 30 19.12 8.63 -9.15
N PRO A 31 20.33 9.20 -9.26
CA PRO A 31 21.09 9.22 -10.53
C PRO A 31 21.23 7.82 -11.14
N GLY A 32 20.90 7.67 -12.42
CA GLY A 32 20.90 6.39 -13.13
C GLY A 32 19.65 5.54 -12.92
N GLY A 33 18.70 5.98 -12.10
CA GLY A 33 17.39 5.36 -11.97
C GLY A 33 16.29 6.20 -12.60
N GLU A 34 15.16 5.56 -12.91
CA GLU A 34 13.95 6.20 -13.41
C GLU A 34 12.72 5.68 -12.67
N LEU A 35 11.81 6.58 -12.29
CA LEU A 35 10.52 6.24 -11.68
C LEU A 35 9.40 6.57 -12.66
N LYS A 36 8.49 5.61 -12.85
CA LYS A 36 7.29 5.75 -13.67
C LYS A 36 6.06 5.34 -12.89
N LEU A 37 4.91 5.85 -13.32
CA LEU A 37 3.61 5.39 -12.88
C LEU A 37 2.93 4.71 -14.06
N ILE A 38 2.36 3.54 -13.83
CA ILE A 38 1.58 2.82 -14.83
C ILE A 38 0.15 2.58 -14.35
N ASP A 39 -0.77 2.52 -15.30
CA ASP A 39 -2.16 2.16 -15.05
C ASP A 39 -2.38 0.63 -15.00
N GLU A 40 -3.64 0.20 -14.86
CA GLU A 40 -4.00 -1.23 -14.83
C GLU A 40 -3.75 -1.95 -16.19
N ALA A 41 -3.67 -1.20 -17.29
CA ALA A 41 -3.34 -1.72 -18.63
C ALA A 41 -1.82 -1.73 -18.93
N GLY A 42 -1.00 -1.20 -18.00
CA GLY A 42 0.45 -1.08 -18.15
C GLY A 42 0.89 0.17 -18.93
N ALA A 43 -0.03 1.09 -19.26
CA ALA A 43 0.31 2.34 -19.94
C ALA A 43 0.88 3.37 -18.93
N GLU A 44 1.89 4.14 -19.38
CA GLU A 44 2.50 5.17 -18.54
C GLU A 44 1.55 6.33 -18.26
N ILE A 45 1.43 6.69 -16.99
CA ILE A 45 0.65 7.83 -16.52
C ILE A 45 1.58 9.05 -16.43
N THR A 46 1.32 10.04 -17.29
CA THR A 46 2.07 11.30 -17.32
C THR A 46 1.35 12.46 -16.64
N THR A 47 0.02 12.36 -16.46
CA THR A 47 -0.82 13.37 -15.83
C THR A 47 -0.47 13.51 -14.33
N PRO A 48 -0.16 14.73 -13.84
CA PRO A 48 0.11 14.96 -12.42
C PRO A 48 -1.07 14.56 -11.53
N ASP A 49 -0.75 14.22 -10.27
CA ASP A 49 -1.70 13.83 -9.22
C ASP A 49 -2.57 12.61 -9.54
N THR A 50 -2.28 11.91 -10.63
CA THR A 50 -2.95 10.65 -10.98
C THR A 50 -2.23 9.47 -10.32
N VAL A 51 -3.01 8.60 -9.66
CA VAL A 51 -2.48 7.44 -8.95
C VAL A 51 -2.26 6.27 -9.90
N GLY A 52 -1.06 5.70 -9.88
CA GLY A 52 -0.69 4.50 -10.63
C GLY A 52 0.21 3.57 -9.82
N GLU A 53 0.53 2.40 -10.38
CA GLU A 53 1.56 1.54 -9.83
C GLU A 53 2.92 2.17 -10.08
N LEU A 54 3.74 2.23 -9.03
CA LEU A 54 5.11 2.70 -9.12
C LEU A 54 6.00 1.62 -9.73
N VAL A 55 6.65 1.94 -10.83
CA VAL A 55 7.67 1.11 -11.49
C VAL A 55 9.01 1.84 -11.43
N TYR A 56 10.06 1.09 -11.12
CA TYR A 56 11.42 1.61 -11.10
C TYR A 56 12.27 0.91 -12.16
N HIS A 57 13.07 1.69 -12.89
CA HIS A 57 14.09 1.22 -13.80
C HIS A 57 15.46 1.64 -13.27
N GLY A 58 16.41 0.70 -13.22
CA GLY A 58 17.77 1.00 -12.78
C GLY A 58 18.71 -0.21 -12.82
N GLN A 59 19.99 0.06 -12.94
CA GLN A 59 21.04 -0.99 -12.94
C GLN A 59 21.18 -1.70 -11.58
N ASN A 60 20.61 -1.13 -10.52
CA ASN A 60 20.61 -1.70 -9.17
C ASN A 60 19.41 -2.62 -8.91
N VAL A 61 18.55 -2.87 -9.92
CA VAL A 61 17.47 -3.84 -9.82
C VAL A 61 18.06 -5.25 -9.86
N ALA A 62 17.56 -6.13 -8.96
CA ALA A 62 17.94 -7.54 -8.93
C ALA A 62 17.52 -8.26 -10.22
N MET A 63 18.19 -9.32 -10.57
CA MET A 63 17.91 -10.11 -11.78
C MET A 63 16.64 -10.97 -11.66
N GLY A 64 16.09 -11.16 -10.47
CA GLY A 64 14.93 -12.00 -10.17
C GLY A 64 15.00 -12.61 -8.78
N TYR A 65 14.08 -13.51 -8.47
CA TYR A 65 14.09 -14.28 -7.23
C TYR A 65 14.72 -15.66 -7.44
N ALA A 66 15.46 -16.15 -6.43
CA ALA A 66 15.97 -17.50 -6.37
C ALA A 66 15.39 -18.22 -5.15
N GLU A 67 14.57 -19.23 -5.36
CA GLU A 67 13.96 -20.06 -4.30
C GLU A 67 14.76 -21.35 -4.08
N CYS A 68 15.53 -21.78 -5.10
CA CYS A 68 16.39 -22.95 -5.04
C CYS A 68 17.71 -22.74 -5.80
N ALA A 69 18.67 -23.65 -5.62
CA ALA A 69 20.00 -23.57 -6.24
C ALA A 69 19.97 -23.51 -7.78
N ALA A 70 18.97 -24.15 -8.42
CA ALA A 70 18.82 -24.12 -9.86
C ALA A 70 18.46 -22.72 -10.40
N ASP A 71 17.79 -21.91 -9.58
CA ASP A 71 17.39 -20.55 -9.98
C ASP A 71 18.58 -19.60 -10.11
N LEU A 72 19.70 -19.92 -9.47
CA LEU A 72 20.94 -19.14 -9.62
C LEU A 72 21.55 -19.21 -11.03
N ALA A 73 21.13 -20.18 -11.84
CA ALA A 73 21.51 -20.31 -13.24
C ALA A 73 20.58 -19.54 -14.20
N LYS A 74 19.48 -18.97 -13.72
CA LYS A 74 18.59 -18.11 -14.51
C LYS A 74 19.32 -16.81 -14.89
N GLY A 75 19.02 -16.31 -16.07
CA GLY A 75 19.46 -14.99 -16.50
C GLY A 75 18.71 -13.86 -15.80
N ASP A 76 18.91 -12.64 -16.29
CA ASP A 76 18.19 -11.46 -15.82
C ASP A 76 16.72 -11.51 -16.29
N GLU A 77 15.83 -11.94 -15.39
CA GLU A 77 14.39 -12.04 -15.66
C GLU A 77 13.71 -10.67 -15.61
N TRP A 78 14.26 -9.71 -14.84
CA TRP A 78 13.65 -8.40 -14.64
C TRP A 78 14.19 -7.30 -15.55
N GLN A 79 15.32 -7.51 -16.18
CA GLN A 79 15.93 -6.61 -17.17
C GLN A 79 16.00 -5.15 -16.68
N GLY A 80 16.37 -4.99 -15.41
CA GLY A 80 16.47 -3.67 -14.76
C GLY A 80 15.12 -2.98 -14.45
N MET A 81 13.98 -3.67 -14.57
CA MET A 81 12.65 -3.14 -14.30
C MET A 81 12.03 -3.80 -13.08
N LEU A 82 11.63 -3.01 -12.09
CA LEU A 82 10.97 -3.48 -10.87
C LEU A 82 9.54 -2.93 -10.76
N HIS A 83 8.56 -3.81 -10.81
CA HIS A 83 7.20 -3.52 -10.36
C HIS A 83 7.17 -3.54 -8.84
N THR A 84 7.08 -2.37 -8.22
CA THR A 84 7.27 -2.25 -6.76
C THR A 84 6.09 -2.78 -5.96
N GLY A 85 4.92 -2.92 -6.58
CA GLY A 85 3.66 -3.22 -5.90
C GLY A 85 3.16 -2.07 -5.01
N ASP A 86 3.83 -0.93 -5.03
CA ASP A 86 3.36 0.29 -4.36
C ASP A 86 2.57 1.15 -5.34
N MET A 87 1.54 1.80 -4.82
CA MET A 87 0.79 2.82 -5.54
C MET A 87 1.34 4.19 -5.17
N ALA A 88 1.52 5.03 -6.16
CA ALA A 88 2.04 6.38 -5.98
C ALA A 88 1.34 7.36 -6.92
N LYS A 89 1.51 8.63 -6.64
CA LYS A 89 1.21 9.75 -7.54
C LYS A 89 2.44 10.62 -7.69
N ARG A 90 2.50 11.40 -8.76
CA ARG A 90 3.55 12.38 -9.02
C ARG A 90 2.93 13.77 -9.11
N ASP A 91 3.50 14.75 -8.42
CA ASP A 91 3.07 16.13 -8.57
C ASP A 91 3.57 16.77 -9.88
N SER A 92 3.15 18.01 -10.16
CA SER A 92 3.54 18.74 -11.37
C SER A 92 5.03 19.08 -11.44
N GLU A 93 5.74 19.01 -10.32
CA GLU A 93 7.18 19.26 -10.23
C GLU A 93 8.02 17.98 -10.30
N GLY A 94 7.38 16.80 -10.43
CA GLY A 94 8.05 15.52 -10.59
C GLY A 94 8.37 14.77 -9.29
N TYR A 95 7.86 15.23 -8.13
CA TYR A 95 8.04 14.54 -6.86
C TYR A 95 6.99 13.46 -6.67
N PHE A 96 7.41 12.29 -6.22
CA PHE A 96 6.54 11.12 -6.03
C PHE A 96 6.08 10.99 -4.58
N PHE A 97 4.83 10.59 -4.40
CA PHE A 97 4.19 10.37 -3.10
C PHE A 97 3.55 8.98 -3.10
N ILE A 98 3.95 8.12 -2.14
CA ILE A 98 3.32 6.81 -1.96
C ILE A 98 1.90 7.01 -1.43
N THR A 99 0.93 6.31 -2.05
CA THR A 99 -0.48 6.34 -1.66
C THR A 99 -0.95 5.02 -1.05
N GLY A 100 -0.15 3.96 -1.10
CA GLY A 100 -0.44 2.67 -0.49
C GLY A 100 0.17 1.49 -1.25
N ARG A 101 -0.29 0.28 -0.95
CA ARG A 101 0.12 -0.96 -1.61
C ARG A 101 -0.93 -1.41 -2.63
N LYS A 102 -0.52 -1.86 -3.82
CA LYS A 102 -1.41 -2.35 -4.88
C LYS A 102 -2.37 -3.42 -4.37
N LYS A 103 -1.87 -4.39 -3.59
CA LYS A 103 -2.64 -5.48 -2.98
C LYS A 103 -3.52 -5.03 -1.80
N ARG A 104 -3.43 -3.78 -1.37
CA ARG A 104 -4.19 -3.20 -0.25
C ARG A 104 -5.32 -2.29 -0.74
N PHE A 105 -5.70 -2.38 -2.01
CA PHE A 105 -6.88 -1.74 -2.55
C PHE A 105 -7.92 -2.79 -2.95
N ILE A 106 -9.17 -2.49 -2.65
CA ILE A 106 -10.34 -3.25 -3.12
C ILE A 106 -11.27 -2.32 -3.88
N LYS A 107 -12.11 -2.87 -4.75
CA LYS A 107 -13.16 -2.12 -5.43
C LYS A 107 -14.50 -2.38 -4.73
N VAL A 108 -15.16 -1.34 -4.25
CA VAL A 108 -16.46 -1.40 -3.59
C VAL A 108 -17.46 -0.58 -4.39
N PHE A 109 -18.38 -1.24 -5.10
CA PHE A 109 -19.32 -0.60 -6.02
C PHE A 109 -18.64 0.37 -6.99
N GLY A 110 -17.49 -0.03 -7.54
CA GLY A 110 -16.69 0.78 -8.45
C GLY A 110 -15.79 1.84 -7.78
N ASN A 111 -15.94 2.08 -6.49
CA ASN A 111 -15.05 2.97 -5.74
C ASN A 111 -13.82 2.21 -5.27
N ARG A 112 -12.64 2.82 -5.47
CA ARG A 112 -11.38 2.25 -4.98
C ARG A 112 -11.19 2.61 -3.50
N VAL A 113 -11.11 1.59 -2.64
CA VAL A 113 -10.93 1.73 -1.19
C VAL A 113 -9.53 1.25 -0.81
N ASN A 114 -8.78 2.10 -0.12
CA ASN A 114 -7.48 1.77 0.43
C ASN A 114 -7.65 1.20 1.86
N LEU A 115 -7.28 -0.07 2.05
CA LEU A 115 -7.40 -0.75 3.35
C LEU A 115 -6.46 -0.14 4.40
N ASP A 116 -5.26 0.33 4.01
CA ASP A 116 -4.31 0.95 4.94
C ASP A 116 -4.81 2.33 5.43
N ASP A 117 -5.43 3.12 4.55
CA ASP A 117 -6.07 4.38 4.93
C ASP A 117 -7.27 4.14 5.84
N THR A 118 -8.06 3.09 5.57
CA THR A 118 -9.18 2.68 6.42
C THR A 118 -8.70 2.34 7.83
N GLU A 119 -7.63 1.56 7.97
CA GLU A 119 -7.01 1.24 9.26
C GLU A 119 -6.52 2.48 9.99
N ARG A 120 -5.87 3.40 9.28
CA ARG A 120 -5.38 4.67 9.85
C ARG A 120 -6.52 5.54 10.38
N LEU A 121 -7.61 5.67 9.62
CA LEU A 121 -8.80 6.41 10.04
C LEU A 121 -9.45 5.80 11.28
N LEU A 122 -9.58 4.47 11.31
CA LEU A 122 -10.11 3.75 12.46
C LEU A 122 -9.24 3.92 13.70
N SER A 123 -7.92 3.75 13.56
CA SER A 123 -6.98 3.92 14.68
C SER A 123 -6.94 5.34 15.22
N ALA A 124 -7.16 6.35 14.38
CA ALA A 124 -7.28 7.75 14.83
C ALA A 124 -8.58 8.02 15.60
N THR A 125 -9.68 7.34 15.24
CA THR A 125 -11.00 7.54 15.85
C THR A 125 -11.20 6.68 17.10
N PHE A 126 -10.61 5.49 17.14
CA PHE A 126 -10.70 4.53 18.25
C PHE A 126 -9.27 4.18 18.75
N PRO A 127 -8.60 5.11 19.46
CA PRO A 127 -7.19 4.97 19.83
C PRO A 127 -6.91 3.88 20.88
N ASP A 128 -7.94 3.35 21.51
CA ASP A 128 -7.90 2.28 22.51
C ASP A 128 -7.97 0.87 21.87
N ALA A 129 -7.95 0.78 20.53
CA ALA A 129 -8.06 -0.48 19.81
C ALA A 129 -7.06 -0.61 18.66
N GLU A 130 -6.76 -1.85 18.31
CA GLU A 130 -6.04 -2.17 17.09
C GLU A 130 -7.02 -2.60 15.99
N PHE A 131 -6.64 -2.31 14.75
CA PHE A 131 -7.41 -2.65 13.56
C PHE A 131 -6.55 -3.32 12.51
N ALA A 132 -7.14 -4.28 11.80
CA ALA A 132 -6.58 -4.84 10.56
C ALA A 132 -7.73 -5.00 9.56
N CYS A 133 -7.58 -4.43 8.38
CA CYS A 133 -8.57 -4.52 7.32
C CYS A 133 -8.07 -5.48 6.23
N ILE A 134 -8.91 -6.42 5.83
CA ILE A 134 -8.73 -7.24 4.64
C ILE A 134 -10.01 -7.19 3.82
N GLY A 135 -9.97 -7.65 2.59
CA GLY A 135 -11.19 -7.66 1.78
C GLY A 135 -10.94 -8.09 0.35
N GLN A 136 -12.03 -8.19 -0.34
CA GLN A 136 -12.13 -8.39 -1.78
C GLN A 136 -13.18 -7.43 -2.34
N ASP A 137 -13.42 -7.45 -3.64
CA ASP A 137 -14.40 -6.55 -4.25
C ASP A 137 -15.77 -6.69 -3.57
N ASP A 138 -16.35 -5.54 -3.23
CA ASP A 138 -17.63 -5.36 -2.55
C ASP A 138 -17.70 -5.89 -1.10
N LEU A 139 -16.59 -6.33 -0.51
CA LEU A 139 -16.53 -6.84 0.85
C LEU A 139 -15.29 -6.32 1.60
N LEU A 140 -15.49 -5.66 2.74
CA LEU A 140 -14.43 -5.19 3.62
C LEU A 140 -14.59 -5.78 5.02
N CYS A 141 -13.64 -6.61 5.44
CA CYS A 141 -13.61 -7.22 6.77
C CYS A 141 -12.66 -6.39 7.66
N VAL A 142 -13.18 -5.90 8.78
CA VAL A 142 -12.46 -5.13 9.79
C VAL A 142 -12.27 -6.01 11.02
N TYR A 143 -11.04 -6.43 11.27
CA TYR A 143 -10.66 -7.11 12.52
C TYR A 143 -10.26 -6.07 13.55
N THR A 144 -10.79 -6.19 14.76
CA THR A 144 -10.54 -5.24 15.83
C THR A 144 -10.44 -5.90 17.20
N THR A 145 -9.68 -5.29 18.11
CA THR A 145 -9.63 -5.69 19.51
C THR A 145 -10.76 -5.12 20.37
N LEU A 146 -11.73 -4.42 19.76
CA LEU A 146 -12.95 -3.96 20.44
C LEU A 146 -13.86 -5.15 20.75
N LYS A 147 -14.24 -5.33 22.03
CA LYS A 147 -14.92 -6.56 22.52
C LYS A 147 -16.45 -6.52 22.40
N THR A 148 -17.07 -5.35 22.24
CA THR A 148 -18.52 -5.24 22.33
C THR A 148 -19.16 -4.98 20.97
N GLU A 149 -20.36 -5.57 20.75
CA GLU A 149 -21.11 -5.37 19.52
C GLU A 149 -21.49 -3.93 19.27
N ASP A 150 -21.79 -3.15 20.32
CA ASP A 150 -22.08 -1.72 20.20
C ASP A 150 -20.87 -0.96 19.62
N ARG A 151 -19.66 -1.32 20.01
CA ARG A 151 -18.45 -0.72 19.44
C ARG A 151 -18.19 -1.19 18.00
N HIS A 152 -18.52 -2.44 17.64
CA HIS A 152 -18.50 -2.90 16.25
C HIS A 152 -19.50 -2.14 15.39
N ARG A 153 -20.68 -1.87 15.91
CA ARG A 153 -21.69 -1.02 15.24
C ARG A 153 -21.16 0.39 15.03
N ALA A 154 -20.55 0.99 16.04
CA ALA A 154 -19.95 2.32 15.94
C ALA A 154 -18.84 2.38 14.87
N VAL A 155 -18.04 1.33 14.71
CA VAL A 155 -17.04 1.21 13.62
C VAL A 155 -17.73 1.20 12.26
N SER A 156 -18.75 0.37 12.07
CA SER A 156 -19.50 0.28 10.81
C SER A 156 -20.21 1.59 10.46
N GLU A 157 -20.84 2.26 11.43
CA GLU A 157 -21.48 3.56 11.26
C GLU A 157 -20.47 4.65 10.89
N TYR A 158 -19.30 4.68 11.56
CA TYR A 158 -18.22 5.61 11.25
C TYR A 158 -17.73 5.42 9.82
N LEU A 159 -17.46 4.18 9.41
CA LEU A 159 -17.03 3.87 8.05
C LEU A 159 -18.08 4.24 7.01
N THR A 160 -19.35 3.92 7.25
CA THR A 160 -20.47 4.29 6.37
C THR A 160 -20.54 5.80 6.16
N LYS A 161 -20.42 6.58 7.24
CA LYS A 161 -20.44 8.04 7.21
C LYS A 161 -19.24 8.63 6.47
N THR A 162 -18.05 8.08 6.72
CA THR A 162 -16.77 8.62 6.20
C THR A 162 -16.55 8.25 4.75
N THR A 163 -16.85 7.00 4.39
CA THR A 163 -16.62 6.49 3.02
C THR A 163 -17.82 6.68 2.10
N ARG A 164 -19.02 6.95 2.66
CA ARG A 164 -20.32 7.00 1.95
C ARG A 164 -20.70 5.66 1.30
N LEU A 165 -20.10 4.57 1.75
CA LEU A 165 -20.43 3.22 1.28
C LEU A 165 -21.52 2.60 2.18
N PRO A 166 -22.37 1.70 1.64
CA PRO A 166 -23.42 1.05 2.42
C PRO A 166 -22.85 0.20 3.55
N ALA A 167 -23.50 0.22 4.73
CA ALA A 167 -23.08 -0.54 5.91
C ALA A 167 -22.88 -2.05 5.65
N LYS A 168 -23.62 -2.63 4.71
CA LYS A 168 -23.54 -4.05 4.35
C LYS A 168 -22.19 -4.50 3.81
N VAL A 169 -21.32 -3.55 3.39
CA VAL A 169 -19.96 -3.82 2.91
C VAL A 169 -19.02 -4.11 4.07
N PHE A 170 -19.28 -3.55 5.23
CA PHE A 170 -18.38 -3.58 6.39
C PHE A 170 -18.75 -4.72 7.34
N HIS A 171 -17.91 -5.72 7.40
CA HIS A 171 -18.01 -6.81 8.36
C HIS A 171 -16.97 -6.62 9.45
N VAL A 172 -17.43 -6.42 10.69
CA VAL A 172 -16.54 -6.13 11.84
C VAL A 172 -16.46 -7.36 12.73
N PHE A 173 -15.23 -7.82 12.99
CA PHE A 173 -14.93 -9.02 13.76
C PHE A 173 -14.06 -8.70 14.96
N PHE A 174 -14.40 -9.28 16.09
CA PHE A 174 -13.53 -9.28 17.25
C PHE A 174 -12.37 -10.26 17.07
N ILE A 175 -11.17 -9.81 17.46
CA ILE A 175 -9.99 -10.66 17.62
C ILE A 175 -9.25 -10.24 18.88
N GLU A 176 -8.72 -11.20 19.65
CA GLU A 176 -8.00 -10.88 20.90
C GLU A 176 -6.74 -10.04 20.64
N ALA A 177 -6.01 -10.35 19.58
CA ALA A 177 -4.84 -9.59 19.14
C ALA A 177 -4.69 -9.67 17.62
N ILE A 178 -4.29 -8.56 16.98
CA ILE A 178 -3.94 -8.55 15.57
C ILE A 178 -2.64 -9.32 15.35
N PRO A 179 -2.62 -10.34 14.48
CA PRO A 179 -1.41 -11.15 14.23
C PRO A 179 -0.27 -10.27 13.70
N LYS A 180 0.91 -10.39 14.31
CA LYS A 180 2.11 -9.63 13.93
C LYS A 180 3.33 -10.55 13.90
N ASN A 181 4.29 -10.27 13.03
CA ASN A 181 5.58 -10.92 13.06
C ASN A 181 6.48 -10.34 14.17
N THR A 182 7.68 -10.92 14.34
CA THR A 182 8.67 -10.47 15.34
C THR A 182 9.12 -9.02 15.18
N ALA A 183 8.99 -8.44 13.99
CA ALA A 183 9.27 -7.04 13.70
C ALA A 183 8.05 -6.11 13.90
N GLY A 184 6.92 -6.60 14.45
CA GLY A 184 5.70 -5.85 14.70
C GLY A 184 4.83 -5.60 13.46
N LYS A 185 5.16 -6.18 12.30
CA LYS A 185 4.37 -6.02 11.07
C LYS A 185 3.16 -6.95 11.09
N LYS A 186 1.98 -6.43 10.76
CA LYS A 186 0.72 -7.19 10.67
C LYS A 186 0.81 -8.31 9.63
N LEU A 187 0.29 -9.49 10.00
CA LEU A 187 0.25 -10.69 9.17
C LEU A 187 -1.18 -10.90 8.63
N TYR A 188 -1.53 -10.15 7.60
CA TYR A 188 -2.87 -10.19 7.00
C TYR A 188 -3.25 -11.57 6.43
N SER A 189 -2.27 -12.39 6.06
CA SER A 189 -2.49 -13.75 5.57
C SER A 189 -3.02 -14.73 6.63
N GLN A 190 -3.03 -14.32 7.91
CA GLN A 190 -3.60 -15.09 9.01
C GLN A 190 -5.03 -14.63 9.37
N LEU A 191 -5.61 -13.72 8.60
CA LEU A 191 -6.97 -13.25 8.73
C LEU A 191 -7.80 -13.80 7.57
N ASP A 192 -9.02 -14.24 7.84
CA ASP A 192 -9.90 -14.83 6.85
C ASP A 192 -10.81 -13.78 6.21
N ILE A 193 -11.09 -13.94 4.93
CA ILE A 193 -12.16 -13.21 4.24
C ILE A 193 -13.43 -14.05 4.39
N CYS A 194 -14.43 -13.51 5.08
CA CYS A 194 -15.69 -14.21 5.39
C CYS A 194 -16.67 -14.18 4.23
#